data_3d1dac167f3979a061563e5e8b5056af
#
_entry.id   3d1dac167f3979a061563e5e8b5056af
#
_cell.length_a   1.000
_cell.length_b   1.000
_cell.length_c   1.000
_cell.angle_alpha   90.00
_cell.angle_beta   90.00
_cell.angle_gamma   90.00
#
_symmetry.space_group_name_H-M   'P 1'
#
loop_
_entity.id
_entity.type
_entity.pdbx_description
1 polymer ?
#
loop_
_entity_poly.entity_id
_entity_poly.type
_entity_poly.pdbx_seq_one_letter_code
_entity_poly.pdbx_strand_id
1 'polypeptide(L)'
;MRNLTFIFLLSLLLISCRSGAQVPEDTIIKVMTPTPIPVDCKNEFYPTEAPQFGEEKTFNYKTLNDNLKMVTITVGDSDKEVEINDKVDVDYTGWLQDGCIFDSTYPRGSSAKFRIGVGQVIKGWDDGLIGMKEGEVRRLNIGYEFAYGEEGIPGVIPEKSSLIFEIKLNKIIRLVNNE
;
A
#
# COMPACT_ATOMS: atom_id res chain seq x y z
N MET A 1 70.97 -35.60 61.74
CA MET A 1 71.40 -34.23 61.35
C MET A 1 70.71 -33.85 60.06
N ARG A 2 70.04 -32.73 60.09
CA ARG A 2 69.40 -31.92 59.06
C ARG A 2 68.19 -32.56 58.36
N ASN A 3 67.07 -32.15 58.93
CA ASN A 3 65.73 -32.20 58.30
C ASN A 3 65.68 -31.39 57.07
N LEU A 4 65.04 -31.91 56.01
CA LEU A 4 64.59 -31.09 54.87
C LEU A 4 63.13 -31.37 54.65
N THR A 5 62.34 -30.41 55.12
CA THR A 5 60.90 -30.39 55.04
C THR A 5 60.54 -30.00 53.62
N PHE A 6 59.92 -30.90 52.86
CA PHE A 6 59.31 -30.57 51.55
C PHE A 6 57.91 -30.03 51.76
N ILE A 7 57.74 -28.75 51.52
CA ILE A 7 56.44 -28.09 51.49
C ILE A 7 55.87 -28.32 50.12
N PHE A 8 54.81 -29.15 50.06
CA PHE A 8 53.99 -29.29 48.86
C PHE A 8 53.06 -28.06 48.78
N LEU A 9 53.33 -27.17 47.85
CA LEU A 9 52.47 -26.06 47.51
C LEU A 9 51.39 -26.59 46.57
N LEU A 10 50.18 -26.79 47.07
CA LEU A 10 49.00 -27.14 46.30
C LEU A 10 48.46 -25.86 45.64
N SER A 11 48.84 -25.63 44.40
CA SER A 11 48.29 -24.52 43.62
C SER A 11 46.89 -24.88 43.15
N LEU A 12 45.91 -24.28 43.82
CA LEU A 12 44.50 -24.32 43.46
C LEU A 12 44.32 -23.49 42.16
N LEU A 13 44.25 -24.15 41.04
CA LEU A 13 43.83 -23.52 39.77
C LEU A 13 42.33 -23.29 39.83
N LEU A 14 41.96 -22.06 40.21
CA LEU A 14 40.59 -21.54 40.00
C LEU A 14 40.39 -21.33 38.53
N ILE A 15 39.77 -22.27 37.82
CA ILE A 15 39.26 -22.08 36.49
C ILE A 15 38.04 -21.18 36.62
N SER A 16 38.26 -19.87 36.45
CA SER A 16 37.20 -18.88 36.30
C SER A 16 36.54 -19.09 34.95
N CYS A 17 35.42 -19.78 34.94
CA CYS A 17 34.53 -19.84 33.79
C CYS A 17 33.95 -18.43 33.57
N ARG A 18 34.66 -17.59 32.81
CA ARG A 18 34.16 -16.30 32.34
C ARG A 18 33.52 -16.49 30.97
N SER A 19 32.36 -17.14 30.98
CA SER A 19 31.48 -17.24 29.84
C SER A 19 30.53 -16.05 29.85
N GLY A 20 31.07 -14.91 29.51
CA GLY A 20 30.32 -13.70 29.20
C GLY A 20 30.76 -13.27 27.83
N ALA A 21 30.16 -13.86 26.80
CA ALA A 21 30.23 -13.25 25.47
C ALA A 21 29.52 -11.90 25.58
N GLN A 22 30.28 -10.84 25.77
CA GLN A 22 29.79 -9.49 25.52
C GLN A 22 29.48 -9.41 24.04
N VAL A 23 28.17 -9.42 23.73
CA VAL A 23 27.67 -9.00 22.44
C VAL A 23 28.13 -7.55 22.29
N PRO A 24 28.90 -7.19 21.24
CA PRO A 24 29.29 -5.81 21.05
C PRO A 24 28.02 -4.97 20.89
N GLU A 25 27.90 -3.96 21.72
CA GLU A 25 26.77 -3.03 21.83
C GLU A 25 26.59 -2.17 20.54
N ASP A 26 27.47 -2.33 19.56
CA ASP A 26 27.46 -1.63 18.29
C ASP A 26 26.77 -2.39 17.14
N THR A 27 26.14 -3.53 17.40
CA THR A 27 25.22 -4.14 16.43
C THR A 27 23.80 -3.62 16.71
N ILE A 28 23.64 -2.31 16.74
CA ILE A 28 22.36 -1.73 16.40
C ILE A 28 22.14 -2.16 14.96
N ILE A 29 21.36 -3.22 14.77
CA ILE A 29 20.71 -3.48 13.50
C ILE A 29 19.91 -2.21 13.28
N LYS A 30 20.52 -1.28 12.53
CA LYS A 30 19.82 -0.13 11.97
C LYS A 30 18.71 -0.79 11.17
N VAL A 31 17.54 -0.91 11.79
CA VAL A 31 16.31 -1.23 11.08
C VAL A 31 16.34 -0.18 9.98
N MET A 32 16.69 -0.60 8.78
CA MET A 32 16.56 0.24 7.61
C MET A 32 15.07 0.52 7.55
N THR A 33 14.66 1.65 8.14
CA THR A 33 13.43 2.27 7.72
C THR A 33 13.55 2.32 6.21
N PRO A 34 12.62 1.68 5.46
CA PRO A 34 12.68 1.75 4.01
C PRO A 34 12.84 3.22 3.69
N THR A 35 13.97 3.58 3.08
CA THR A 35 14.17 4.95 2.59
C THR A 35 12.97 5.18 1.69
N PRO A 36 12.18 6.25 1.92
CA PRO A 36 11.07 6.54 1.04
C PRO A 36 11.65 6.56 -0.37
N ILE A 37 11.18 5.66 -1.23
CA ILE A 37 11.57 5.69 -2.63
C ILE A 37 11.05 7.03 -3.11
N PRO A 38 11.92 7.97 -3.54
CA PRO A 38 11.43 9.19 -4.14
C PRO A 38 10.48 8.73 -5.23
N VAL A 39 9.26 9.25 -5.23
CA VAL A 39 8.33 8.98 -6.32
C VAL A 39 8.99 9.57 -7.55
N ASP A 40 9.79 8.75 -8.24
CA ASP A 40 10.36 9.16 -9.52
C ASP A 40 9.20 9.14 -10.51
N CYS A 41 8.65 10.34 -10.71
CA CYS A 41 7.54 10.57 -11.62
C CYS A 41 7.92 10.30 -13.10
N LYS A 42 9.16 9.89 -13.36
CA LYS A 42 9.61 9.45 -14.67
C LYS A 42 9.22 7.99 -14.87
N ASN A 43 7.97 7.81 -15.28
CA ASN A 43 7.36 6.49 -15.52
C ASN A 43 7.84 5.88 -16.84
N GLU A 44 9.16 5.74 -17.05
CA GLU A 44 9.74 5.19 -18.28
C GLU A 44 9.40 3.70 -18.52
N PHE A 45 8.83 3.02 -17.53
CA PHE A 45 8.52 1.58 -17.58
C PHE A 45 7.03 1.25 -17.40
N TYR A 46 6.15 2.22 -17.66
CA TYR A 46 4.72 1.91 -17.56
C TYR A 46 4.22 1.23 -18.84
N PRO A 47 3.52 0.08 -18.70
CA PRO A 47 2.92 -0.59 -19.86
C PRO A 47 2.02 0.36 -20.65
N THR A 48 2.05 0.26 -21.97
CA THR A 48 1.20 1.09 -22.85
C THR A 48 -0.29 0.86 -22.65
N GLU A 49 -0.65 -0.32 -22.10
CA GLU A 49 -2.02 -0.68 -21.76
C GLU A 49 -2.51 -0.04 -20.47
N ALA A 50 -1.59 0.50 -19.65
CA ALA A 50 -1.97 1.20 -18.43
C ALA A 50 -2.63 2.54 -18.76
N PRO A 51 -3.61 2.98 -17.94
CA PRO A 51 -4.23 4.29 -18.10
C PRO A 51 -3.20 5.42 -18.10
N GLN A 52 -3.43 6.42 -18.96
CA GLN A 52 -2.55 7.58 -19.08
C GLN A 52 -3.12 8.78 -18.32
N PHE A 53 -2.23 9.55 -17.69
CA PHE A 53 -2.58 10.83 -17.10
C PHE A 53 -2.71 11.91 -18.19
N GLY A 54 -3.52 12.94 -17.95
CA GLY A 54 -3.52 14.14 -18.80
C GLY A 54 -4.85 14.50 -19.47
N GLU A 55 -5.87 13.67 -19.29
CA GLU A 55 -7.19 13.93 -19.89
C GLU A 55 -8.21 14.52 -18.90
N GLU A 56 -7.80 14.83 -17.65
CA GLU A 56 -8.69 15.28 -16.56
C GLU A 56 -9.53 16.51 -16.93
N LYS A 57 -8.99 17.39 -17.75
CA LYS A 57 -9.70 18.62 -18.20
C LYS A 57 -10.82 18.33 -19.18
N THR A 58 -10.81 17.16 -19.81
CA THR A 58 -11.81 16.76 -20.82
C THR A 58 -12.96 15.97 -20.21
N PHE A 59 -12.78 15.43 -19.01
CA PHE A 59 -13.79 14.61 -18.36
C PHE A 59 -14.90 15.43 -17.70
N ASN A 60 -16.13 15.04 -17.95
CA ASN A 60 -17.29 15.62 -17.28
C ASN A 60 -17.58 14.88 -15.98
N TYR A 61 -16.88 15.26 -14.91
CA TYR A 61 -17.03 14.63 -13.60
C TYR A 61 -18.40 14.93 -12.97
N LYS A 62 -19.04 13.87 -12.49
CA LYS A 62 -20.17 13.96 -11.55
C LYS A 62 -19.62 14.15 -10.13
N THR A 63 -20.02 15.22 -9.46
CA THR A 63 -19.71 15.43 -8.05
C THR A 63 -20.65 14.58 -7.18
N LEU A 64 -20.08 13.71 -6.36
CA LEU A 64 -20.82 12.92 -5.37
C LEU A 64 -20.92 13.67 -4.04
N ASN A 65 -19.85 14.31 -3.63
CA ASN A 65 -19.76 15.23 -2.48
C ASN A 65 -18.51 16.13 -2.66
N ASP A 66 -18.22 16.96 -1.65
CA ASP A 66 -17.12 17.94 -1.71
C ASP A 66 -15.73 17.29 -1.92
N ASN A 67 -15.56 16.05 -1.46
CA ASN A 67 -14.29 15.31 -1.50
C ASN A 67 -14.25 14.19 -2.53
N LEU A 68 -15.31 14.01 -3.33
CA LEU A 68 -15.37 12.90 -4.27
C LEU A 68 -16.09 13.27 -5.56
N LYS A 69 -15.37 13.16 -6.66
CA LYS A 69 -15.91 13.28 -8.03
C LYS A 69 -15.62 12.02 -8.80
N MET A 70 -16.52 11.63 -9.68
CA MET A 70 -16.36 10.44 -10.51
C MET A 70 -16.77 10.68 -11.95
N VAL A 71 -16.20 9.89 -12.85
CA VAL A 71 -16.66 9.77 -14.24
C VAL A 71 -16.52 8.33 -14.69
N THR A 72 -17.52 7.81 -15.40
CA THR A 72 -17.44 6.52 -16.06
C THR A 72 -16.83 6.73 -17.44
N ILE A 73 -15.67 6.11 -17.68
CA ILE A 73 -14.94 6.16 -18.97
C ILE A 73 -15.47 5.08 -19.90
N THR A 74 -15.63 3.86 -19.36
CA THR A 74 -16.21 2.73 -20.07
C THR A 74 -17.35 2.18 -19.25
N VAL A 75 -18.51 2.00 -19.87
CA VAL A 75 -19.67 1.41 -19.22
C VAL A 75 -19.47 -0.10 -19.13
N GLY A 76 -19.72 -0.68 -17.96
CA GLY A 76 -19.73 -2.13 -17.77
C GLY A 76 -20.96 -2.77 -18.39
N ASP A 77 -20.86 -4.04 -18.74
CA ASP A 77 -21.89 -4.82 -19.43
C ASP A 77 -22.67 -5.78 -18.51
N SER A 78 -22.31 -5.84 -17.23
CA SER A 78 -22.96 -6.70 -16.25
C SER A 78 -24.24 -6.08 -15.69
N ASP A 79 -25.23 -6.94 -15.38
CA ASP A 79 -26.41 -6.53 -14.60
C ASP A 79 -26.13 -6.38 -13.10
N LYS A 80 -24.96 -6.88 -12.65
CA LYS A 80 -24.55 -6.78 -11.25
C LYS A 80 -23.83 -5.47 -11.01
N GLU A 81 -24.19 -4.81 -9.94
CA GLU A 81 -23.54 -3.61 -9.43
C GLU A 81 -22.85 -3.88 -8.09
N VAL A 82 -21.75 -3.18 -7.84
CA VAL A 82 -21.04 -3.26 -6.56
C VAL A 82 -21.93 -2.73 -5.45
N GLU A 83 -22.12 -3.53 -4.42
CA GLU A 83 -22.82 -3.19 -3.20
C GLU A 83 -21.85 -3.17 -2.00
N ILE A 84 -22.32 -2.58 -0.90
CA ILE A 84 -21.57 -2.61 0.36
C ILE A 84 -21.30 -4.07 0.74
N ASN A 85 -20.07 -4.34 1.19
CA ASN A 85 -19.60 -5.65 1.60
C ASN A 85 -19.20 -6.60 0.47
N ASP A 86 -19.39 -6.24 -0.80
CA ASP A 86 -18.86 -7.02 -1.91
C ASP A 86 -17.32 -7.00 -1.91
N LYS A 87 -16.74 -8.12 -2.32
CA LYS A 87 -15.33 -8.18 -2.67
C LYS A 87 -15.17 -7.93 -4.16
N VAL A 88 -14.37 -6.94 -4.53
CA VAL A 88 -14.08 -6.61 -5.92
C VAL A 88 -12.69 -7.07 -6.32
N ASP A 89 -12.54 -7.39 -7.60
CA ASP A 89 -11.26 -7.66 -8.27
C ASP A 89 -11.05 -6.57 -9.30
N VAL A 90 -9.97 -5.77 -9.15
CA VAL A 90 -9.76 -4.57 -9.92
C VAL A 90 -8.33 -4.44 -10.45
N ASP A 91 -8.19 -3.83 -11.63
CA ASP A 91 -6.95 -3.20 -12.06
C ASP A 91 -7.06 -1.70 -11.88
N TYR A 92 -5.96 -1.05 -11.49
CA TYR A 92 -5.99 0.38 -11.26
C TYR A 92 -4.63 1.03 -11.45
N THR A 93 -4.67 2.34 -11.67
CA THR A 93 -3.53 3.26 -11.52
C THR A 93 -3.96 4.45 -10.68
N GLY A 94 -3.10 4.84 -9.73
CA GLY A 94 -3.28 6.00 -8.87
C GLY A 94 -2.21 7.06 -9.12
N TRP A 95 -2.65 8.32 -9.30
CA TRP A 95 -1.80 9.48 -9.53
C TRP A 95 -1.99 10.54 -8.47
N LEU A 96 -0.91 11.27 -8.21
CA LEU A 96 -0.98 12.59 -7.61
C LEU A 96 -1.55 13.60 -8.63
N GLN A 97 -1.91 14.80 -8.18
CA GLN A 97 -2.50 15.84 -9.05
C GLN A 97 -1.55 16.36 -10.13
N ASP A 98 -0.26 16.17 -10.00
CA ASP A 98 0.77 16.51 -10.99
C ASP A 98 1.01 15.42 -12.04
N GLY A 99 0.29 14.28 -11.93
CA GLY A 99 0.41 13.14 -12.82
C GLY A 99 1.43 12.08 -12.38
N CYS A 100 2.05 12.28 -11.23
CA CYS A 100 2.98 11.31 -10.68
C CYS A 100 2.24 10.04 -10.24
N ILE A 101 2.60 8.88 -10.80
CA ILE A 101 2.03 7.59 -10.39
C ILE A 101 2.63 7.19 -9.05
N PHE A 102 1.79 6.92 -8.06
CA PHE A 102 2.23 6.42 -6.76
C PHE A 102 1.92 4.94 -6.55
N ASP A 103 0.92 4.39 -7.25
CA ASP A 103 0.60 2.95 -7.19
C ASP A 103 -0.15 2.50 -8.44
N SER A 104 0.07 1.23 -8.84
CA SER A 104 -0.65 0.60 -9.95
C SER A 104 -0.54 -0.92 -9.92
N THR A 105 -1.57 -1.61 -10.43
CA THR A 105 -1.57 -3.06 -10.66
C THR A 105 -0.86 -3.46 -11.94
N TYR A 106 -0.81 -2.60 -12.94
CA TYR A 106 -0.30 -2.95 -14.28
C TYR A 106 1.14 -3.44 -14.31
N PRO A 107 2.13 -2.78 -13.65
CA PRO A 107 3.51 -3.30 -13.63
C PRO A 107 3.64 -4.61 -12.87
N ARG A 108 2.70 -4.91 -11.96
CA ARG A 108 2.70 -6.14 -11.18
C ARG A 108 2.12 -7.33 -11.95
N GLY A 109 1.42 -7.09 -13.06
CA GLY A 109 0.75 -8.11 -13.87
C GLY A 109 -0.31 -8.90 -13.11
N SER A 110 -0.87 -8.33 -12.04
CA SER A 110 -1.88 -8.98 -11.19
C SER A 110 -2.85 -7.95 -10.61
N SER A 111 -4.15 -8.24 -10.74
CA SER A 111 -5.21 -7.45 -10.15
C SER A 111 -5.19 -7.47 -8.62
N ALA A 112 -5.82 -6.49 -8.01
CA ALA A 112 -5.97 -6.38 -6.57
C ALA A 112 -7.41 -6.70 -6.14
N LYS A 113 -7.57 -7.20 -4.90
CA LYS A 113 -8.87 -7.59 -4.37
C LYS A 113 -9.12 -6.91 -3.05
N PHE A 114 -10.24 -6.19 -2.98
CA PHE A 114 -10.66 -5.45 -1.78
C PHE A 114 -12.13 -5.69 -1.48
N ARG A 115 -12.50 -5.54 -0.20
CA ARG A 115 -13.89 -5.51 0.23
C ARG A 115 -14.33 -4.05 0.35
N ILE A 116 -15.46 -3.70 -0.25
CA ILE A 116 -15.92 -2.32 -0.39
C ILE A 116 -16.96 -1.97 0.70
N GLY A 117 -16.91 -0.73 1.17
CA GLY A 117 -17.85 -0.19 2.16
C GLY A 117 -17.58 -0.62 3.59
N VAL A 118 -16.40 -1.15 3.91
CA VAL A 118 -16.04 -1.69 5.23
C VAL A 118 -14.74 -1.09 5.80
N GLY A 119 -14.19 -0.05 5.19
CA GLY A 119 -12.95 0.60 5.63
C GLY A 119 -11.68 -0.21 5.34
N GLN A 120 -11.71 -1.15 4.41
CA GLN A 120 -10.51 -1.87 3.97
C GLN A 120 -9.65 -1.02 3.01
N VAL A 121 -10.27 -0.07 2.35
CA VAL A 121 -9.66 0.88 1.42
C VAL A 121 -9.95 2.30 1.86
N ILE A 122 -9.35 3.29 1.21
CA ILE A 122 -9.65 4.70 1.48
C ILE A 122 -11.13 5.01 1.23
N LYS A 123 -11.67 5.97 1.98
CA LYS A 123 -13.10 6.31 1.92
C LYS A 123 -13.57 6.66 0.50
N GLY A 124 -12.74 7.31 -0.29
CA GLY A 124 -13.06 7.62 -1.69
C GLY A 124 -13.32 6.39 -2.55
N TRP A 125 -12.69 5.26 -2.25
CA TRP A 125 -12.98 3.98 -2.92
C TRP A 125 -14.24 3.33 -2.36
N ASP A 126 -14.38 3.29 -1.03
CA ASP A 126 -15.58 2.71 -0.39
C ASP A 126 -16.87 3.38 -0.90
N ASP A 127 -16.84 4.70 -1.10
CA ASP A 127 -17.99 5.44 -1.62
C ASP A 127 -18.04 5.45 -3.16
N GLY A 128 -16.88 5.53 -3.81
CA GLY A 128 -16.76 5.78 -5.25
C GLY A 128 -16.97 4.55 -6.13
N LEU A 129 -16.80 3.34 -5.59
CA LEU A 129 -16.97 2.10 -6.36
C LEU A 129 -18.38 1.52 -6.26
N ILE A 130 -19.21 1.99 -5.34
CA ILE A 130 -20.62 1.57 -5.24
C ILE A 130 -21.34 1.84 -6.57
N GLY A 131 -22.14 0.87 -7.01
CA GLY A 131 -22.89 0.92 -8.27
C GLY A 131 -22.02 0.71 -9.51
N MET A 132 -20.74 0.36 -9.37
CA MET A 132 -19.88 0.01 -10.49
C MET A 132 -20.22 -1.37 -11.04
N LYS A 133 -20.18 -1.56 -12.36
CA LYS A 133 -20.49 -2.82 -13.04
C LYS A 133 -19.23 -3.56 -13.47
N GLU A 134 -19.28 -4.89 -13.58
CA GLU A 134 -18.16 -5.63 -14.15
C GLU A 134 -17.85 -5.15 -15.58
N GLY A 135 -16.58 -4.98 -15.91
CA GLY A 135 -16.10 -4.39 -17.16
C GLY A 135 -16.06 -2.84 -17.18
N GLU A 136 -16.67 -2.17 -16.19
CA GLU A 136 -16.65 -0.72 -16.11
C GLU A 136 -15.23 -0.20 -15.81
N VAL A 137 -14.88 0.91 -16.46
CA VAL A 137 -13.71 1.74 -16.11
C VAL A 137 -14.22 3.06 -15.56
N ARG A 138 -13.86 3.34 -14.33
CA ARG A 138 -14.26 4.56 -13.60
C ARG A 138 -13.03 5.33 -13.16
N ARG A 139 -13.06 6.64 -13.35
CA ARG A 139 -12.05 7.53 -12.78
C ARG A 139 -12.64 8.28 -11.58
N LEU A 140 -11.87 8.32 -10.50
CA LEU A 140 -12.21 9.02 -9.26
C LEU A 140 -11.21 10.17 -9.06
N ASN A 141 -11.71 11.34 -8.67
CA ASN A 141 -10.91 12.42 -8.11
C ASN A 141 -11.31 12.56 -6.64
N ILE A 142 -10.36 12.29 -5.74
CA ILE A 142 -10.59 12.08 -4.31
C ILE A 142 -9.83 13.15 -3.55
N GLY A 143 -10.55 13.98 -2.78
CA GLY A 143 -9.95 14.93 -1.86
C GLY A 143 -9.17 14.22 -0.76
N TYR A 144 -8.14 14.88 -0.22
CA TYR A 144 -7.23 14.29 0.77
C TYR A 144 -7.95 13.71 2.00
N GLU A 145 -9.07 14.31 2.42
CA GLU A 145 -9.87 13.86 3.58
C GLU A 145 -10.51 12.48 3.36
N PHE A 146 -10.78 12.12 2.10
CA PHE A 146 -11.31 10.81 1.70
C PHE A 146 -10.21 9.88 1.18
N ALA A 147 -8.94 10.33 1.22
CA ALA A 147 -7.75 9.60 0.86
C ALA A 147 -6.88 9.31 2.10
N TYR A 148 -5.67 9.90 2.17
CA TYR A 148 -4.71 9.64 3.24
C TYR A 148 -4.58 10.81 4.23
N GLY A 149 -5.54 11.72 4.23
CA GLY A 149 -5.68 12.78 5.23
C GLY A 149 -4.57 13.83 5.18
N GLU A 150 -4.40 14.48 6.33
CA GLU A 150 -3.43 15.56 6.49
C GLU A 150 -1.98 15.08 6.41
N GLU A 151 -1.71 13.84 6.82
CA GLU A 151 -0.35 13.29 6.92
C GLU A 151 0.16 12.68 5.60
N GLY A 152 -0.74 12.24 4.72
CA GLY A 152 -0.35 11.50 3.51
C GLY A 152 0.30 10.16 3.84
N ILE A 153 1.23 9.71 2.98
CA ILE A 153 2.11 8.55 3.20
C ILE A 153 3.54 9.02 3.02
N PRO A 154 4.36 9.05 4.09
CA PRO A 154 5.73 9.53 4.02
C PRO A 154 6.52 8.91 2.86
N GLY A 155 7.08 9.75 2.00
CA GLY A 155 7.90 9.35 0.85
C GLY A 155 7.13 8.83 -0.36
N VAL A 156 5.79 8.73 -0.29
CA VAL A 156 4.95 8.23 -1.39
C VAL A 156 3.87 9.24 -1.75
N ILE A 157 3.08 9.68 -0.77
CA ILE A 157 1.97 10.63 -0.97
C ILE A 157 2.21 11.82 -0.04
N PRO A 158 2.39 13.03 -0.58
CA PRO A 158 2.56 14.23 0.23
C PRO A 158 1.35 14.51 1.14
N GLU A 159 1.58 15.33 2.16
CA GLU A 159 0.53 15.82 3.04
C GLU A 159 -0.59 16.50 2.24
N LYS A 160 -1.85 16.30 2.66
CA LYS A 160 -3.04 16.92 2.05
C LYS A 160 -3.16 16.74 0.54
N SER A 161 -2.67 15.62 0.02
CA SER A 161 -2.73 15.32 -1.41
C SER A 161 -4.08 14.76 -1.82
N SER A 162 -4.74 15.47 -2.73
CA SER A 162 -5.83 14.88 -3.49
C SER A 162 -5.29 13.89 -4.52
N LEU A 163 -6.04 12.83 -4.78
CA LEU A 163 -5.61 11.71 -5.60
C LEU A 163 -6.54 11.50 -6.78
N ILE A 164 -5.98 10.99 -7.88
CA ILE A 164 -6.74 10.54 -9.04
C ILE A 164 -6.52 9.04 -9.19
N PHE A 165 -7.59 8.30 -9.38
CA PHE A 165 -7.53 6.87 -9.68
C PHE A 165 -8.32 6.57 -10.93
N GLU A 166 -7.79 5.73 -11.79
CA GLU A 166 -8.57 5.04 -12.81
C GLU A 166 -8.62 3.57 -12.46
N ILE A 167 -9.83 3.03 -12.38
CA ILE A 167 -10.11 1.71 -11.83
C ILE A 167 -10.96 0.96 -12.84
N LYS A 168 -10.48 -0.22 -13.25
CA LYS A 168 -11.23 -1.18 -14.05
C LYS A 168 -11.74 -2.27 -13.13
N LEU A 169 -13.05 -2.45 -13.06
CA LEU A 169 -13.67 -3.54 -12.33
C LEU A 169 -13.68 -4.81 -13.18
N ASN A 170 -12.87 -5.79 -12.80
CA ASN A 170 -12.80 -7.07 -13.47
C ASN A 170 -13.93 -8.01 -13.00
N LYS A 171 -14.20 -8.06 -11.68
CA LYS A 171 -15.18 -9.00 -11.13
C LYS A 171 -15.74 -8.54 -9.78
N ILE A 172 -17.01 -8.87 -9.56
CA ILE A 172 -17.68 -8.78 -8.25
C ILE A 172 -17.74 -10.19 -7.64
N ILE A 173 -17.14 -10.37 -6.47
CA ILE A 173 -17.11 -11.63 -5.74
C ILE A 173 -18.05 -11.49 -4.53
N ARG A 174 -19.27 -11.97 -4.69
CA ARG A 174 -20.29 -11.97 -3.64
C ARG A 174 -20.42 -13.36 -3.06
N LEU A 175 -20.28 -13.48 -1.73
CA LEU A 175 -20.54 -14.75 -1.06
C LEU A 175 -22.05 -15.00 -1.15
N VAL A 176 -22.45 -16.02 -1.89
CA VAL A 176 -23.82 -16.52 -1.85
C VAL A 176 -23.91 -17.34 -0.57
N ASN A 177 -24.59 -16.83 0.46
CA ASN A 177 -25.00 -17.66 1.57
C ASN A 177 -26.07 -18.59 1.03
N ASN A 178 -25.71 -19.83 0.74
CA ASN A 178 -26.70 -20.87 0.50
C ASN A 178 -27.36 -21.15 1.84
N GLU A 179 -28.55 -20.56 2.08
CA GLU A 179 -29.48 -21.01 3.11
C GLU A 179 -30.01 -22.38 2.79
#